data_1ccc3ddcc87d24a8e9a80f8aa19d14a7
#
_entry.id   1ccc3ddcc87d24a8e9a80f8aa19d14a7
#
_cell.length_a   1.000
_cell.length_b   1.000
_cell.length_c   1.000
_cell.angle_alpha   90.00
_cell.angle_beta   90.00
_cell.angle_gamma   90.00
#
_symmetry.space_group_name_H-M   'P 1'
#
loop_
_entity.id
_entity.type
_entity.pdbx_description
1 polymer ?
#
loop_
_entity_poly.entity_id
_entity_poly.type
_entity_poly.pdbx_seq_one_letter_code
_entity_poly.pdbx_strand_id
1 'polypeptide(L)'
;VLQVVITIVFFDSLWIKTNKGMTRALIGEMKTFIAAYDNGKYNNNDLSGLFSIYLDLNVEFKKDDSFERNQNERWFSPIDRTLRRELKSNVGSKNYWFDTTSYKELIHINIKHNDGYFEFFIPKNRVASSSARIFALWITLPALLMITIAILFLKNQTRPIINLARAAEKFGKGENIDEYRPSGALEIR
;
A
#
# COMPACT_ATOMS: atom_id res chain seq x y z
N VAL A 1 13.78 -7.06 15.71
CA VAL A 1 12.92 -8.03 15.01
C VAL A 1 11.47 -7.81 15.38
N LEU A 2 11.09 -7.79 16.67
CA LEU A 2 9.70 -7.61 17.13
C LEU A 2 9.07 -6.32 16.58
N GLN A 3 9.77 -5.18 16.66
CA GLN A 3 9.28 -3.88 16.17
C GLN A 3 8.99 -3.90 14.66
N VAL A 4 9.84 -4.55 13.87
CA VAL A 4 9.63 -4.67 12.42
C VAL A 4 8.39 -5.49 12.12
N VAL A 5 8.20 -6.60 12.82
CA VAL A 5 7.01 -7.45 12.67
C VAL A 5 5.73 -6.69 13.03
N ILE A 6 5.72 -5.98 14.17
CA ILE A 6 4.58 -5.16 14.59
C ILE A 6 4.26 -4.08 13.54
N THR A 7 5.28 -3.39 13.03
CA THR A 7 5.10 -2.36 11.99
C THR A 7 4.52 -2.93 10.72
N ILE A 8 5.00 -4.08 10.25
CA ILE A 8 4.49 -4.74 9.05
C ILE A 8 3.04 -5.17 9.23
N VAL A 9 2.72 -5.85 10.35
CA VAL A 9 1.35 -6.35 10.62
C VAL A 9 0.36 -5.18 10.78
N PHE A 10 0.75 -4.15 11.51
CA PHE A 10 -0.08 -2.98 11.74
C PHE A 10 -0.32 -2.20 10.43
N PHE A 11 0.73 -2.02 9.63
CA PHE A 11 0.63 -1.36 8.33
C PHE A 11 -0.24 -2.14 7.35
N ASP A 12 -0.02 -3.44 7.22
CA ASP A 12 -0.80 -4.30 6.32
C ASP A 12 -2.29 -4.30 6.73
N SER A 13 -2.57 -4.43 8.03
CA SER A 13 -3.93 -4.41 8.56
C SER A 13 -4.64 -3.07 8.33
N LEU A 14 -4.02 -1.95 8.66
CA LEU A 14 -4.60 -0.61 8.45
C LEU A 14 -4.76 -0.28 6.97
N TRP A 15 -3.73 -0.54 6.18
CA TRP A 15 -3.75 -0.27 4.75
C TRP A 15 -4.84 -1.05 4.03
N ILE A 16 -4.92 -2.36 4.29
CA ILE A 16 -5.93 -3.23 3.68
C ILE A 16 -7.33 -2.80 4.11
N LYS A 17 -7.53 -2.54 5.41
CA LYS A 17 -8.86 -2.18 5.94
C LYS A 17 -9.35 -0.85 5.40
N THR A 18 -8.48 0.17 5.37
CA THR A 18 -8.82 1.51 4.86
C THR A 18 -9.11 1.47 3.36
N ASN A 19 -8.22 0.89 2.57
CA ASN A 19 -8.42 0.81 1.11
C ASN A 19 -9.63 -0.04 0.74
N LYS A 20 -9.91 -1.11 1.48
CA LYS A 20 -11.11 -1.92 1.29
C LYS A 20 -12.39 -1.14 1.52
N GLY A 21 -12.43 -0.31 2.59
CA GLY A 21 -13.57 0.56 2.88
C GLY A 21 -13.81 1.57 1.76
N MET A 22 -12.76 2.27 1.33
CA MET A 22 -12.83 3.26 0.25
C MET A 22 -13.26 2.63 -1.09
N THR A 23 -12.65 1.50 -1.44
CA THR A 23 -13.01 0.77 -2.68
C THR A 23 -14.46 0.28 -2.65
N ARG A 24 -14.93 -0.21 -1.51
CA ARG A 24 -16.32 -0.66 -1.36
C ARG A 24 -17.30 0.49 -1.49
N ALA A 25 -17.03 1.64 -0.88
CA ALA A 25 -17.85 2.84 -1.02
C ALA A 25 -17.94 3.26 -2.49
N LEU A 26 -16.80 3.33 -3.18
CA LEU A 26 -16.74 3.67 -4.59
C LEU A 26 -17.58 2.72 -5.47
N ILE A 27 -17.45 1.41 -5.26
CA ILE A 27 -18.24 0.42 -6.03
C ILE A 27 -19.74 0.57 -5.70
N GLY A 28 -20.10 0.92 -4.48
CA GLY A 28 -21.45 1.26 -4.09
C GLY A 28 -22.00 2.44 -4.89
N GLU A 29 -21.23 3.50 -5.04
CA GLU A 29 -21.59 4.68 -5.85
C GLU A 29 -21.75 4.32 -7.33
N MET A 30 -20.84 3.52 -7.91
CA MET A 30 -20.97 3.05 -9.29
C MET A 30 -22.25 2.23 -9.49
N LYS A 31 -22.58 1.33 -8.56
CA LYS A 31 -23.84 0.57 -8.60
C LYS A 31 -25.07 1.46 -8.47
N THR A 32 -24.99 2.48 -7.62
CA THR A 32 -26.08 3.46 -7.47
C THR A 32 -26.27 4.25 -8.75
N PHE A 33 -25.18 4.64 -9.42
CA PHE A 33 -25.25 5.28 -10.73
C PHE A 33 -25.96 4.38 -11.76
N ILE A 34 -25.53 3.12 -11.89
CA ILE A 34 -26.11 2.17 -12.83
C ILE A 34 -27.61 1.96 -12.54
N ALA A 35 -27.96 1.77 -11.27
CA ALA A 35 -29.37 1.62 -10.87
C ALA A 35 -30.23 2.88 -11.15
N ALA A 36 -29.64 4.07 -10.96
CA ALA A 36 -30.32 5.32 -11.29
C ALA A 36 -30.49 5.51 -12.80
N TYR A 37 -29.52 5.08 -13.59
CA TYR A 37 -29.58 5.06 -15.04
C TYR A 37 -30.69 4.11 -15.54
N ASP A 38 -30.76 2.89 -14.98
CA ASP A 38 -31.78 1.88 -15.35
C ASP A 38 -33.18 2.32 -15.02
N ASN A 39 -33.36 3.08 -13.95
CA ASN A 39 -34.70 3.61 -13.59
C ASN A 39 -35.25 4.66 -14.59
N GLY A 40 -34.40 5.17 -15.49
CA GLY A 40 -34.82 6.09 -16.57
C GLY A 40 -35.43 7.41 -16.11
N LYS A 41 -35.36 7.73 -14.80
CA LYS A 41 -35.99 8.93 -14.21
C LYS A 41 -35.22 10.21 -14.51
N TYR A 42 -33.94 10.09 -14.76
CA TYR A 42 -33.01 11.21 -15.00
C TYR A 42 -32.48 11.16 -16.42
N ASN A 43 -32.27 12.34 -17.02
CA ASN A 43 -31.52 12.43 -18.26
C ASN A 43 -30.06 11.98 -18.02
N ASN A 44 -29.51 11.22 -18.96
CA ASN A 44 -28.15 10.66 -18.83
C ASN A 44 -27.09 11.73 -18.58
N ASN A 45 -27.21 12.90 -19.26
CA ASN A 45 -26.26 14.01 -19.08
C ASN A 45 -26.39 14.66 -17.69
N ASP A 46 -27.61 14.79 -17.18
CA ASP A 46 -27.86 15.37 -15.86
C ASP A 46 -27.33 14.43 -14.75
N LEU A 47 -27.54 13.13 -14.91
CA LEU A 47 -27.08 12.12 -13.97
C LEU A 47 -25.54 12.06 -13.93
N SER A 48 -24.86 12.02 -15.08
CA SER A 48 -23.40 12.02 -15.13
C SER A 48 -22.83 13.34 -14.60
N GLY A 49 -23.46 14.47 -14.86
CA GLY A 49 -23.09 15.77 -14.32
C GLY A 49 -23.18 15.83 -12.79
N LEU A 50 -24.27 15.32 -12.20
CA LEU A 50 -24.44 15.26 -10.74
C LEU A 50 -23.36 14.40 -10.09
N PHE A 51 -23.07 13.21 -10.62
CA PHE A 51 -22.07 12.34 -10.07
C PHE A 51 -20.63 12.89 -10.26
N SER A 52 -20.37 13.59 -11.35
CA SER A 52 -19.09 14.28 -11.56
C SER A 52 -18.88 15.41 -10.55
N ILE A 53 -19.88 16.27 -10.32
CA ILE A 53 -19.76 17.44 -9.44
C ILE A 53 -19.67 17.05 -7.96
N TYR A 54 -20.50 16.12 -7.52
CA TYR A 54 -20.61 15.80 -6.08
C TYR A 54 -19.75 14.63 -5.64
N LEU A 55 -19.37 13.74 -6.57
CA LEU A 55 -18.66 12.50 -6.24
C LEU A 55 -17.37 12.33 -7.03
N ASP A 56 -16.89 13.34 -7.78
CA ASP A 56 -15.70 13.20 -8.64
C ASP A 56 -15.72 11.90 -9.48
N LEU A 57 -16.90 11.50 -9.94
CA LEU A 57 -17.13 10.28 -10.68
C LEU A 57 -17.52 10.62 -12.11
N ASN A 58 -16.54 10.68 -13.01
CA ASN A 58 -16.82 10.90 -14.43
C ASN A 58 -17.25 9.59 -15.06
N VAL A 59 -18.44 9.60 -15.67
CA VAL A 59 -19.07 8.40 -16.25
C VAL A 59 -19.49 8.69 -17.68
N GLU A 60 -19.08 7.80 -18.59
CA GLU A 60 -19.51 7.80 -19.98
C GLU A 60 -20.15 6.44 -20.32
N PHE A 61 -21.27 6.45 -21.04
CA PHE A 61 -21.86 5.22 -21.57
C PHE A 61 -21.43 5.06 -23.03
N LYS A 62 -20.83 3.92 -23.36
CA LYS A 62 -20.50 3.55 -24.73
C LYS A 62 -21.35 2.38 -25.19
N LYS A 63 -22.09 2.63 -26.27
CA LYS A 63 -22.87 1.62 -26.94
C LYS A 63 -22.00 0.92 -27.97
N ASP A 64 -21.18 0.00 -27.51
CA ASP A 64 -20.29 -0.79 -28.39
C ASP A 64 -20.18 -2.22 -27.85
N ASP A 65 -20.17 -3.18 -28.77
CA ASP A 65 -20.05 -4.61 -28.44
C ASP A 65 -18.59 -5.05 -28.24
N SER A 66 -17.64 -4.15 -28.48
CA SER A 66 -16.19 -4.37 -28.29
C SER A 66 -15.75 -4.10 -26.85
N PHE A 67 -16.31 -4.85 -25.89
CA PHE A 67 -15.78 -4.86 -24.54
C PHE A 67 -14.43 -5.61 -24.52
N GLU A 68 -13.40 -4.96 -25.05
CA GLU A 68 -12.05 -5.49 -25.01
C GLU A 68 -11.48 -5.43 -23.60
N ARG A 69 -11.16 -6.60 -23.06
CA ARG A 69 -10.54 -6.74 -21.76
C ARG A 69 -9.07 -6.38 -21.86
N ASN A 70 -8.73 -5.13 -21.54
CA ASN A 70 -7.34 -4.72 -21.41
C ASN A 70 -6.75 -5.25 -20.10
N GLN A 71 -5.68 -6.05 -20.19
CA GLN A 71 -5.06 -6.73 -19.03
C GLN A 71 -3.86 -5.96 -18.47
N ASN A 72 -3.94 -4.65 -18.34
CA ASN A 72 -2.88 -3.84 -17.73
C ASN A 72 -2.89 -3.85 -16.18
N GLU A 73 -3.41 -4.93 -15.58
CA GLU A 73 -3.48 -5.07 -14.13
C GLU A 73 -2.11 -5.40 -13.54
N ARG A 74 -1.69 -4.66 -12.51
CA ARG A 74 -0.46 -4.95 -11.76
C ARG A 74 -0.75 -5.94 -10.63
N TRP A 75 -0.19 -7.12 -10.75
CA TRP A 75 -0.42 -8.18 -9.76
C TRP A 75 0.06 -7.84 -8.35
N PHE A 76 1.16 -7.11 -8.24
CA PHE A 76 1.77 -6.72 -6.95
C PHE A 76 1.19 -5.43 -6.33
N SER A 77 0.32 -4.71 -7.03
CA SER A 77 -0.28 -3.47 -6.50
C SER A 77 -1.36 -3.80 -5.47
N PRO A 78 -1.26 -3.29 -4.22
CA PRO A 78 -2.31 -3.46 -3.20
C PRO A 78 -3.66 -2.87 -3.63
N ILE A 79 -3.63 -1.77 -4.39
CA ILE A 79 -4.82 -1.11 -4.94
C ILE A 79 -5.51 -2.04 -5.93
N ASP A 80 -4.76 -2.58 -6.90
CA ASP A 80 -5.31 -3.46 -7.94
C ASP A 80 -5.88 -4.74 -7.33
N ARG A 81 -5.21 -5.30 -6.29
CA ARG A 81 -5.71 -6.46 -5.55
C ARG A 81 -7.04 -6.17 -4.86
N THR A 82 -7.18 -5.00 -4.26
CA THR A 82 -8.41 -4.62 -3.55
C THR A 82 -9.54 -4.34 -4.53
N LEU A 83 -9.26 -3.59 -5.60
CA LEU A 83 -10.22 -3.33 -6.69
C LEU A 83 -10.72 -4.63 -7.32
N ARG A 84 -9.81 -5.52 -7.70
CA ARG A 84 -10.16 -6.83 -8.28
C ARG A 84 -11.07 -7.64 -7.36
N ARG A 85 -10.76 -7.71 -6.06
CA ARG A 85 -11.55 -8.45 -5.09
C ARG A 85 -12.95 -7.88 -4.94
N GLU A 86 -13.07 -6.57 -4.76
CA GLU A 86 -14.35 -5.91 -4.53
C GLU A 86 -15.19 -5.85 -5.83
N LEU A 87 -14.60 -5.60 -7.00
CA LEU A 87 -15.30 -5.64 -8.29
C LEU A 87 -15.80 -7.07 -8.60
N LYS A 88 -14.93 -8.08 -8.41
CA LYS A 88 -15.32 -9.49 -8.61
C LYS A 88 -16.52 -9.89 -7.74
N SER A 89 -16.52 -9.44 -6.49
CA SER A 89 -17.58 -9.75 -5.52
C SER A 89 -18.90 -9.03 -5.82
N ASN A 90 -18.87 -7.85 -6.42
CA ASN A 90 -20.04 -6.99 -6.59
C ASN A 90 -20.61 -6.96 -8.02
N VAL A 91 -19.76 -7.15 -9.03
CA VAL A 91 -20.13 -7.04 -10.46
C VAL A 91 -20.04 -8.38 -11.18
N GLY A 92 -19.21 -9.30 -10.66
CA GLY A 92 -18.93 -10.60 -11.29
C GLY A 92 -17.68 -10.56 -12.18
N SER A 93 -16.99 -11.70 -12.27
CA SER A 93 -15.62 -11.76 -12.82
C SER A 93 -15.47 -11.50 -14.32
N LYS A 94 -16.56 -11.54 -15.09
CA LYS A 94 -16.56 -11.37 -16.56
C LYS A 94 -17.08 -10.00 -17.02
N ASN A 95 -17.64 -9.22 -16.12
CA ASN A 95 -18.40 -8.02 -16.48
C ASN A 95 -17.63 -6.72 -16.19
N TYR A 96 -16.37 -6.79 -15.84
CA TYR A 96 -15.55 -5.60 -15.58
C TYR A 96 -14.11 -5.79 -16.03
N TRP A 97 -13.45 -4.68 -16.30
CA TRP A 97 -11.99 -4.56 -16.30
C TRP A 97 -11.60 -3.18 -15.76
N PHE A 98 -10.36 -3.03 -15.34
CA PHE A 98 -9.85 -1.75 -14.86
C PHE A 98 -8.39 -1.56 -15.25
N ASP A 99 -7.98 -0.29 -15.34
CA ASP A 99 -6.63 0.12 -15.60
C ASP A 99 -6.21 1.20 -14.60
N THR A 100 -5.12 0.94 -13.89
CA THR A 100 -4.53 1.86 -12.91
C THR A 100 -3.22 2.47 -13.41
N THR A 101 -2.79 2.13 -14.62
CA THR A 101 -1.45 2.47 -15.15
C THR A 101 -1.46 3.53 -16.22
N SER A 102 -2.40 3.47 -17.15
CA SER A 102 -2.42 4.36 -18.33
C SER A 102 -2.59 5.82 -17.95
N TYR A 103 -3.30 6.11 -16.86
CA TYR A 103 -3.49 7.48 -16.37
C TYR A 103 -2.74 7.70 -15.07
N LYS A 104 -2.01 8.84 -14.97
CA LYS A 104 -1.18 9.14 -13.79
C LYS A 104 -2.03 9.31 -12.52
N GLU A 105 -3.12 10.06 -12.60
CA GLU A 105 -3.94 10.47 -11.46
C GLU A 105 -5.32 9.81 -11.42
N LEU A 106 -5.71 9.09 -12.49
CA LEU A 106 -7.02 8.47 -12.62
C LEU A 106 -6.91 6.96 -12.66
N ILE A 107 -8.00 6.31 -12.25
CA ILE A 107 -8.28 4.89 -12.46
C ILE A 107 -9.39 4.81 -13.48
N HIS A 108 -9.22 4.00 -14.49
CA HIS A 108 -10.23 3.70 -15.49
C HIS A 108 -10.87 2.35 -15.18
N ILE A 109 -12.19 2.33 -15.00
CA ILE A 109 -12.95 1.11 -14.71
C ILE A 109 -14.08 1.01 -15.72
N ASN A 110 -14.18 -0.14 -16.38
CA ASN A 110 -15.25 -0.43 -17.31
C ASN A 110 -16.15 -1.53 -16.75
N ILE A 111 -17.46 -1.30 -16.80
CA ILE A 111 -18.46 -2.26 -16.35
C ILE A 111 -19.43 -2.53 -17.50
N LYS A 112 -19.54 -3.80 -17.88
CA LYS A 112 -20.47 -4.25 -18.91
C LYS A 112 -21.90 -4.08 -18.42
N HIS A 113 -22.77 -3.52 -19.27
CA HIS A 113 -24.17 -3.30 -18.96
C HIS A 113 -25.01 -3.41 -20.25
N ASN A 114 -25.97 -4.34 -20.26
CA ASN A 114 -26.87 -4.58 -21.39
C ASN A 114 -26.17 -4.51 -22.76
N ASP A 115 -26.52 -3.53 -23.60
CA ASP A 115 -26.05 -3.34 -24.98
C ASP A 115 -24.76 -2.50 -25.08
N GLY A 116 -24.01 -2.35 -23.98
CA GLY A 116 -22.80 -1.53 -23.96
C GLY A 116 -22.02 -1.67 -22.67
N TYR A 117 -21.28 -0.63 -22.34
CA TYR A 117 -20.54 -0.57 -21.10
C TYR A 117 -20.43 0.87 -20.58
N PHE A 118 -20.30 0.97 -19.26
CA PHE A 118 -20.00 2.24 -18.59
C PHE A 118 -18.49 2.37 -18.38
N GLU A 119 -17.94 3.51 -18.79
CA GLU A 119 -16.58 3.91 -18.48
C GLU A 119 -16.58 4.86 -17.28
N PHE A 120 -15.87 4.50 -16.22
CA PHE A 120 -15.72 5.29 -15.02
C PHE A 120 -14.29 5.79 -14.92
N PHE A 121 -14.09 7.11 -14.85
CA PHE A 121 -12.81 7.76 -14.58
C PHE A 121 -12.82 8.33 -13.18
N ILE A 122 -11.96 7.82 -12.32
CA ILE A 122 -11.99 8.05 -10.88
C ILE A 122 -10.61 8.49 -10.39
N PRO A 123 -10.49 9.58 -9.61
CA PRO A 123 -9.22 9.97 -9.04
C PRO A 123 -8.65 8.87 -8.12
N LYS A 124 -7.34 8.60 -8.23
CA LYS A 124 -6.65 7.57 -7.43
C LYS A 124 -6.72 7.80 -5.93
N ASN A 125 -6.81 9.06 -5.49
CA ASN A 125 -6.95 9.43 -4.08
C ASN A 125 -8.24 8.91 -3.44
N ARG A 126 -9.28 8.61 -4.22
CA ARG A 126 -10.54 8.03 -3.75
C ARG A 126 -10.45 6.55 -3.43
N VAL A 127 -9.41 5.87 -3.91
CA VAL A 127 -9.20 4.42 -3.72
C VAL A 127 -8.01 4.15 -2.81
N ALA A 128 -7.02 5.06 -2.81
CA ALA A 128 -5.81 4.94 -2.02
C ALA A 128 -5.58 6.19 -1.18
N SER A 129 -5.61 6.05 0.13
CA SER A 129 -5.26 7.14 1.03
C SER A 129 -3.76 7.45 0.97
N SER A 130 -3.39 8.65 0.52
CA SER A 130 -2.03 9.17 0.63
C SER A 130 -1.55 9.25 2.07
N SER A 131 -2.44 9.56 3.00
CA SER A 131 -2.13 9.71 4.42
C SER A 131 -1.58 8.43 5.05
N ALA A 132 -2.11 7.27 4.66
CA ALA A 132 -1.62 5.98 5.16
C ALA A 132 -0.17 5.70 4.74
N ARG A 133 0.22 6.13 3.55
CA ARG A 133 1.60 5.99 3.02
C ARG A 133 2.57 6.90 3.78
N ILE A 134 2.19 8.14 4.01
CA ILE A 134 2.96 9.12 4.80
C ILE A 134 3.11 8.62 6.23
N PHE A 135 2.03 8.16 6.85
CA PHE A 135 2.03 7.62 8.21
C PHE A 135 2.96 6.42 8.38
N ALA A 136 2.96 5.49 7.42
CA ALA A 136 3.89 4.36 7.42
C ALA A 136 5.35 4.81 7.39
N LEU A 137 5.67 5.78 6.55
CA LEU A 137 7.02 6.33 6.44
C LEU A 137 7.45 7.02 7.74
N TRP A 138 6.56 7.77 8.38
CA TRP A 138 6.80 8.42 9.67
C TRP A 138 7.07 7.45 10.82
N ILE A 139 6.45 6.26 10.82
CA ILE A 139 6.71 5.24 11.83
C ILE A 139 7.98 4.45 11.50
N THR A 140 8.18 4.09 10.23
CA THR A 140 9.27 3.19 9.82
C THR A 140 10.62 3.88 9.90
N LEU A 141 10.72 5.16 9.51
CA LEU A 141 11.99 5.88 9.46
C LEU A 141 12.64 6.03 10.86
N PRO A 142 11.94 6.53 11.90
CA PRO A 142 12.50 6.61 13.25
C PRO A 142 12.82 5.23 13.85
N ALA A 143 12.00 4.22 13.60
CA ALA A 143 12.25 2.87 14.07
C ALA A 143 13.54 2.29 13.49
N LEU A 144 13.77 2.48 12.19
CA LEU A 144 14.97 2.04 11.49
C LEU A 144 16.23 2.77 12.01
N LEU A 145 16.10 4.07 12.26
CA LEU A 145 17.18 4.90 12.85
C LEU A 145 17.53 4.41 14.26
N MET A 146 16.54 4.17 15.11
CA MET A 146 16.77 3.65 16.47
C MET A 146 17.42 2.27 16.47
N ILE A 147 17.00 1.37 15.57
CA ILE A 147 17.62 0.05 15.41
C ILE A 147 19.07 0.20 14.97
N THR A 148 19.36 1.10 14.04
CA THR A 148 20.73 1.35 13.56
C THR A 148 21.62 1.86 14.69
N ILE A 149 21.15 2.83 15.47
CA ILE A 149 21.85 3.36 16.64
C ILE A 149 22.11 2.24 17.65
N ALA A 150 21.11 1.42 17.96
CA ALA A 150 21.24 0.31 18.91
C ALA A 150 22.29 -0.71 18.44
N ILE A 151 22.31 -1.07 17.16
CA ILE A 151 23.31 -2.00 16.60
C ILE A 151 24.72 -1.40 16.71
N LEU A 152 24.89 -0.12 16.34
CA LEU A 152 26.18 0.55 16.43
C LEU A 152 26.68 0.63 17.89
N PHE A 153 25.78 0.95 18.81
CA PHE A 153 26.08 1.02 20.24
C PHE A 153 26.51 -0.34 20.79
N LEU A 154 25.71 -1.39 20.52
CA LEU A 154 26.06 -2.76 20.94
C LEU A 154 27.39 -3.21 20.36
N LYS A 155 27.62 -2.99 19.06
CA LYS A 155 28.91 -3.34 18.42
C LYS A 155 30.08 -2.62 19.06
N ASN A 156 29.91 -1.35 19.42
CA ASN A 156 30.96 -0.55 20.03
C ASN A 156 31.23 -1.00 21.47
N GLN A 157 30.22 -1.40 22.22
CA GLN A 157 30.43 -1.93 23.60
C GLN A 157 30.94 -3.37 23.63
N THR A 158 30.53 -4.22 22.68
CA THR A 158 30.93 -5.63 22.69
C THR A 158 32.36 -5.84 22.25
N ARG A 159 32.89 -5.00 21.36
CA ARG A 159 34.30 -5.10 20.89
C ARG A 159 35.36 -5.08 22.01
N PRO A 160 35.33 -4.13 22.96
CA PRO A 160 36.30 -4.13 24.08
C PRO A 160 36.23 -5.40 24.93
N ILE A 161 35.02 -5.91 25.18
CA ILE A 161 34.80 -7.13 25.97
C ILE A 161 35.40 -8.35 25.27
N ILE A 162 35.19 -8.50 23.96
CA ILE A 162 35.78 -9.59 23.18
C ILE A 162 37.30 -9.48 23.15
N ASN A 163 37.83 -8.28 23.02
CA ASN A 163 39.30 -8.08 23.03
C ASN A 163 39.90 -8.43 24.39
N LEU A 164 39.24 -8.07 25.48
CA LEU A 164 39.64 -8.46 26.84
C LEU A 164 39.59 -9.99 27.01
N ALA A 165 38.53 -10.64 26.57
CA ALA A 165 38.40 -12.10 26.64
C ALA A 165 39.51 -12.81 25.85
N ARG A 166 39.87 -12.32 24.67
CA ARG A 166 40.97 -12.84 23.86
C ARG A 166 42.34 -12.62 24.54
N ALA A 167 42.55 -11.46 25.15
CA ALA A 167 43.79 -11.19 25.88
C ALA A 167 43.93 -12.13 27.08
N ALA A 168 42.83 -12.36 27.84
CA ALA A 168 42.81 -13.30 28.95
C ALA A 168 43.09 -14.75 28.51
N GLU A 169 42.53 -15.18 27.36
CA GLU A 169 42.79 -16.51 26.79
C GLU A 169 44.26 -16.69 26.40
N LYS A 170 44.88 -15.69 25.75
CA LYS A 170 46.30 -15.71 25.40
C LYS A 170 47.20 -15.78 26.64
N PHE A 171 46.87 -14.99 27.66
CA PHE A 171 47.55 -15.05 28.93
C PHE A 171 47.47 -16.44 29.57
N GLY A 172 46.31 -17.06 29.58
CA GLY A 172 46.10 -18.42 30.10
C GLY A 172 46.89 -19.49 29.34
N LYS A 173 47.22 -19.25 28.07
CA LYS A 173 48.06 -20.14 27.24
C LYS A 173 49.58 -19.86 27.36
N GLY A 174 49.97 -18.87 28.15
CA GLY A 174 51.38 -18.49 28.31
C GLY A 174 51.97 -17.73 27.12
N GLU A 175 51.13 -17.18 26.24
CA GLU A 175 51.55 -16.36 25.11
C GLU A 175 51.86 -14.94 25.58
N ASN A 176 52.92 -14.32 25.06
CA ASN A 176 53.22 -12.93 25.34
C ASN A 176 52.16 -12.01 24.78
N ILE A 177 51.57 -11.18 25.61
CA ILE A 177 50.58 -10.16 25.19
C ILE A 177 51.37 -8.88 24.91
N ASP A 178 51.66 -8.65 23.63
CA ASP A 178 52.20 -7.37 23.21
C ASP A 178 51.13 -6.28 23.39
N GLU A 179 51.39 -5.35 24.36
CA GLU A 179 50.64 -4.11 24.59
C GLU A 179 49.12 -4.18 24.44
N TYR A 180 48.44 -4.86 25.37
CA TYR A 180 46.99 -4.67 25.50
C TYR A 180 46.72 -3.24 26.00
N ARG A 181 46.17 -2.39 25.11
CA ARG A 181 45.68 -1.07 25.50
C ARG A 181 44.17 -1.18 25.77
N PRO A 182 43.73 -1.00 27.03
CA PRO A 182 42.31 -1.00 27.36
C PRO A 182 41.62 0.14 26.61
N SER A 183 40.59 -0.19 25.86
CA SER A 183 39.75 0.74 25.09
C SER A 183 38.30 0.48 25.41
N GLY A 184 37.46 1.53 25.44
CA GLY A 184 36.03 1.41 25.69
C GLY A 184 35.52 2.45 26.69
N ALA A 185 34.32 2.24 27.22
CA ALA A 185 33.72 3.08 28.25
C ALA A 185 34.55 3.00 29.56
N LEU A 186 34.49 4.05 30.38
CA LEU A 186 35.24 4.18 31.61
C LEU A 186 35.13 2.98 32.56
N GLU A 187 33.94 2.29 32.52
CA GLU A 187 33.67 1.10 33.35
C GLU A 187 34.40 -0.17 32.87
N ILE A 188 35.00 -0.16 31.66
CA ILE A 188 35.70 -1.31 31.06
C ILE A 188 37.23 -1.02 30.95
N ARG A 189 37.67 0.17 31.25
CA ARG A 189 39.07 0.56 31.30
C ARG A 189 39.71 0.17 32.63
#